data_633eee0f1e6339afff8a4bb97a893e95
#
_entry.id   633eee0f1e6339afff8a4bb97a893e95
#
_cell.length_a   1.000
_cell.length_b   1.000
_cell.length_c   1.000
_cell.angle_alpha   90.00
_cell.angle_beta   90.00
_cell.angle_gamma   90.00
#
_symmetry.space_group_name_H-M   'P 1'
#
loop_
_entity.id
_entity.type
_entity.pdbx_description
1 polymer ?
#
loop_
_entity_poly.entity_id
_entity_poly.type
_entity_poly.pdbx_seq_one_letter_code
_entity_poly.pdbx_strand_id
1 'polypeptide(L)'
;MTDSSVLCLPALMQPQPKTPSQDLHPLVSTLAATMRAAWQKLPELEPLSTVKDLRAIHGELDGETLFIGNELYQCRGFRKIHLEIAKLGNGLQILHCVWFPDPRFDLPIFGADIVAGPAGISAAIVDLSPTSSQLPDPILENLEAIEIPAFRQVRDLPGWGTIFSSKVCFIRPDGVEEEDLFNQVVSDYLKVLSDCTAQAIPESRTAVSTINRYEGQLNYCLQQKRNDKTRRVLEKAFDPEWADRYIELLLFDNPPTP
;
A
#
# COMPACT_ATOMS: atom_id res chain seq x y z
N MET A 1 36.02 -39.39 9.33
CA MET A 1 34.57 -39.18 9.56
C MET A 1 34.45 -37.98 10.48
N THR A 2 34.37 -36.79 9.90
CA THR A 2 34.19 -35.55 10.63
C THR A 2 32.91 -34.91 10.12
N ASP A 3 31.91 -35.03 10.96
CA ASP A 3 30.58 -34.47 10.74
C ASP A 3 30.65 -32.95 11.03
N SER A 4 30.54 -32.13 9.97
CA SER A 4 30.45 -30.67 10.07
C SER A 4 28.98 -30.27 9.88
N SER A 5 28.20 -30.40 10.93
CA SER A 5 26.87 -29.79 10.99
C SER A 5 27.03 -28.26 11.14
N VAL A 6 26.90 -27.56 10.02
CA VAL A 6 26.80 -26.10 9.99
C VAL A 6 25.44 -25.73 10.56
N LEU A 7 25.43 -25.28 11.83
CA LEU A 7 24.28 -24.63 12.45
C LEU A 7 23.99 -23.32 11.70
N CYS A 8 22.92 -23.33 10.91
CA CYS A 8 22.38 -22.13 10.30
C CYS A 8 21.71 -21.29 11.40
N LEU A 9 22.39 -20.28 11.89
CA LEU A 9 21.82 -19.29 12.81
C LEU A 9 20.68 -18.54 12.09
N PRO A 10 19.51 -18.40 12.72
CA PRO A 10 18.46 -17.59 12.14
C PRO A 10 18.95 -16.14 11.98
N ALA A 11 18.73 -15.59 10.81
CA ALA A 11 19.04 -14.19 10.51
C ALA A 11 18.34 -13.30 11.55
N LEU A 12 19.13 -12.59 12.35
CA LEU A 12 18.63 -11.61 13.32
C LEU A 12 17.73 -10.63 12.56
N MET A 13 16.44 -10.67 12.85
CA MET A 13 15.45 -9.72 12.34
C MET A 13 15.92 -8.30 12.68
N GLN A 14 16.39 -7.57 11.69
CA GLN A 14 16.68 -6.15 11.87
C GLN A 14 15.34 -5.42 12.10
N PRO A 15 15.22 -4.62 13.15
CA PRO A 15 13.99 -3.87 13.39
C PRO A 15 13.67 -2.98 12.18
N GLN A 16 12.42 -3.01 11.73
CA GLN A 16 11.93 -2.11 10.69
C GLN A 16 12.08 -0.66 11.18
N PRO A 17 12.55 0.27 10.34
CA PRO A 17 12.63 1.67 10.72
C PRO A 17 11.21 2.18 10.99
N LYS A 18 10.91 2.46 12.26
CA LYS A 18 9.64 3.12 12.62
C LYS A 18 9.80 4.60 12.37
N THR A 19 8.94 5.16 11.54
CA THR A 19 8.78 6.62 11.47
C THR A 19 8.50 7.13 12.89
N PRO A 20 9.19 8.18 13.37
CA PRO A 20 8.88 8.76 14.66
C PRO A 20 7.40 9.12 14.72
N SER A 21 6.65 8.50 15.63
CA SER A 21 5.20 8.75 15.79
C SER A 21 4.91 10.14 16.39
N GLN A 22 5.90 10.82 16.90
CA GLN A 22 5.80 12.19 17.39
C GLN A 22 5.69 13.10 16.17
N ASP A 23 4.62 13.88 16.12
CA ASP A 23 4.28 14.89 15.10
C ASP A 23 3.57 14.39 13.81
N LEU A 24 2.99 13.21 13.79
CA LEU A 24 2.10 12.83 12.70
C LEU A 24 0.66 13.35 12.94
N HIS A 25 -0.01 13.70 11.85
CA HIS A 25 -1.45 13.97 11.89
C HIS A 25 -2.19 12.76 12.49
N PRO A 26 -3.20 12.96 13.37
CA PRO A 26 -3.89 11.85 14.05
C PRO A 26 -4.37 10.76 13.07
N LEU A 27 -5.03 11.12 11.97
CA LEU A 27 -5.49 10.16 10.98
C LEU A 27 -4.34 9.36 10.33
N VAL A 28 -3.22 10.01 9.98
CA VAL A 28 -2.04 9.31 9.42
C VAL A 28 -1.51 8.28 10.42
N SER A 29 -1.41 8.67 11.70
CA SER A 29 -0.94 7.79 12.77
C SER A 29 -1.89 6.61 13.01
N THR A 30 -3.20 6.87 13.07
CA THR A 30 -4.24 5.88 13.31
C THR A 30 -4.31 4.88 12.15
N LEU A 31 -4.32 5.35 10.90
CA LEU A 31 -4.33 4.48 9.72
C LEU A 31 -3.08 3.60 9.64
N ALA A 32 -1.91 4.16 9.89
CA ALA A 32 -0.68 3.37 9.94
C ALA A 32 -0.76 2.26 11.00
N ALA A 33 -1.35 2.54 12.16
CA ALA A 33 -1.57 1.55 13.21
C ALA A 33 -2.61 0.49 12.79
N THR A 34 -3.72 0.90 12.16
CA THR A 34 -4.76 0.01 11.62
C THR A 34 -4.17 -0.97 10.59
N MET A 35 -3.38 -0.47 9.63
CA MET A 35 -2.72 -1.28 8.60
C MET A 35 -1.73 -2.27 9.22
N ARG A 36 -0.88 -1.82 10.17
CA ARG A 36 0.05 -2.70 10.88
C ARG A 36 -0.68 -3.79 11.67
N ALA A 37 -1.77 -3.45 12.35
CA ALA A 37 -2.58 -4.42 13.07
C ALA A 37 -3.26 -5.45 12.16
N ALA A 38 -3.63 -5.04 10.93
CA ALA A 38 -4.24 -5.92 9.95
C ALA A 38 -3.22 -6.93 9.41
N TRP A 39 -2.06 -6.50 8.91
CA TRP A 39 -1.09 -7.44 8.32
C TRP A 39 -0.45 -8.37 9.36
N GLN A 40 -0.37 -7.99 10.64
CA GLN A 40 0.11 -8.88 11.72
C GLN A 40 -0.75 -10.14 11.91
N LYS A 41 -1.97 -10.13 11.38
CA LYS A 41 -2.89 -11.29 11.44
C LYS A 41 -2.79 -12.19 10.22
N LEU A 42 -2.03 -11.79 9.19
CA LEU A 42 -1.89 -12.57 7.95
C LEU A 42 -0.99 -13.78 8.17
N PRO A 43 -1.28 -14.91 7.50
CA PRO A 43 -0.50 -16.13 7.63
C PRO A 43 0.89 -15.96 7.00
N GLU A 44 1.90 -16.55 7.65
CA GLU A 44 3.28 -16.61 7.12
C GLU A 44 3.86 -15.21 6.84
N LEU A 45 3.53 -14.23 7.69
CA LEU A 45 4.05 -12.86 7.54
C LEU A 45 5.56 -12.84 7.80
N GLU A 46 6.32 -12.32 6.87
CA GLU A 46 7.76 -12.14 6.99
C GLU A 46 8.21 -10.79 6.39
N PRO A 47 9.30 -10.20 6.90
CA PRO A 47 9.86 -8.98 6.32
C PRO A 47 10.33 -9.24 4.88
N LEU A 48 9.93 -8.36 3.96
CA LEU A 48 10.44 -8.36 2.59
C LEU A 48 11.74 -7.55 2.52
N SER A 49 12.79 -8.19 2.00
CA SER A 49 14.07 -7.52 1.80
C SER A 49 13.98 -6.51 0.66
N THR A 50 14.48 -5.32 0.89
CA THR A 50 14.63 -4.29 -0.13
C THR A 50 16.03 -3.68 -0.07
N VAL A 51 16.35 -2.84 -1.04
CA VAL A 51 17.62 -2.10 -1.07
C VAL A 51 17.70 -1.20 0.17
N LYS A 52 18.79 -1.32 0.93
CA LYS A 52 18.89 -0.72 2.29
C LYS A 52 18.68 0.78 2.31
N ASP A 53 19.15 1.48 1.27
CA ASP A 53 19.05 2.93 1.13
C ASP A 53 17.61 3.41 0.81
N LEU A 54 16.68 2.50 0.45
CA LEU A 54 15.27 2.82 0.23
C LEU A 54 14.38 2.58 1.46
N ARG A 55 14.91 2.14 2.59
CA ARG A 55 14.12 1.90 3.80
C ARG A 55 13.81 3.15 4.60
N ALA A 56 14.83 3.99 4.77
CA ALA A 56 14.72 5.25 5.49
C ALA A 56 15.52 6.28 4.70
N ILE A 57 14.83 7.23 4.12
CA ILE A 57 15.37 8.18 3.16
C ILE A 57 15.29 9.56 3.78
N HIS A 58 16.42 10.27 3.78
CA HIS A 58 16.52 11.65 4.20
C HIS A 58 16.90 12.50 3.00
N GLY A 59 16.23 13.62 2.86
CA GLY A 59 16.45 14.56 1.78
C GLY A 59 15.99 15.96 2.13
N GLU A 60 15.92 16.82 1.13
CA GLU A 60 15.45 18.19 1.24
C GLU A 60 14.54 18.51 0.04
N LEU A 61 13.48 19.26 0.29
CA LEU A 61 12.59 19.77 -0.75
C LEU A 61 12.27 21.24 -0.44
N ASP A 62 12.65 22.14 -1.34
CA ASP A 62 12.44 23.59 -1.19
C ASP A 62 13.04 24.19 0.09
N GLY A 63 14.17 23.70 0.56
CA GLY A 63 14.83 24.13 1.80
C GLY A 63 14.22 23.49 3.06
N GLU A 64 13.26 22.59 2.93
CA GLU A 64 12.61 21.88 4.02
C GLU A 64 13.09 20.43 4.10
N THR A 65 13.28 19.93 5.32
CA THR A 65 13.68 18.53 5.51
C THR A 65 12.62 17.56 5.00
N LEU A 66 13.05 16.52 4.29
CA LEU A 66 12.22 15.42 3.83
C LEU A 66 12.68 14.12 4.49
N PHE A 67 11.73 13.36 5.03
CA PHE A 67 11.94 11.99 5.47
C PHE A 67 10.90 11.08 4.83
N ILE A 68 11.35 9.92 4.31
CA ILE A 68 10.48 8.85 3.82
C ILE A 68 10.87 7.56 4.52
N GLY A 69 9.94 6.96 5.26
CA GLY A 69 10.10 5.67 5.92
C GLY A 69 9.26 4.60 5.23
N ASN A 70 9.88 3.47 4.90
CA ASN A 70 9.26 2.35 4.19
C ASN A 70 9.28 1.08 5.06
N GLU A 71 8.11 0.47 5.24
CA GLU A 71 7.93 -0.83 5.87
C GLU A 71 7.46 -1.82 4.80
N LEU A 72 8.18 -2.95 4.67
CA LEU A 72 7.89 -3.95 3.64
C LEU A 72 7.80 -5.34 4.26
N TYR A 73 6.72 -6.04 3.89
CA TYR A 73 6.46 -7.42 4.28
C TYR A 73 5.97 -8.21 3.06
N GLN A 74 5.99 -9.52 3.21
CA GLN A 74 5.30 -10.48 2.34
C GLN A 74 4.62 -11.53 3.21
N CYS A 75 3.64 -12.24 2.65
CA CYS A 75 2.96 -13.29 3.35
C CYS A 75 2.32 -14.26 2.36
N ARG A 76 1.73 -15.35 2.84
CA ARG A 76 0.92 -16.20 1.98
C ARG A 76 -0.26 -15.38 1.41
N GLY A 77 -0.33 -15.28 0.11
CA GLY A 77 -1.34 -14.50 -0.63
C GLY A 77 -0.86 -13.14 -1.12
N PHE A 78 0.13 -12.51 -0.46
CA PHE A 78 0.68 -11.22 -0.89
C PHE A 78 2.18 -11.29 -1.12
N ARG A 79 2.60 -10.96 -2.36
CA ARG A 79 4.02 -10.86 -2.73
C ARG A 79 4.70 -9.63 -2.12
N LYS A 80 3.92 -8.59 -1.86
CA LYS A 80 4.40 -7.36 -1.21
C LYS A 80 3.28 -6.66 -0.45
N ILE A 81 3.58 -6.29 0.78
CA ILE A 81 2.82 -5.39 1.64
C ILE A 81 3.75 -4.22 1.92
N HIS A 82 3.38 -3.03 1.50
CA HIS A 82 4.20 -1.84 1.61
C HIS A 82 3.43 -0.72 2.30
N LEU A 83 4.04 -0.11 3.30
CA LEU A 83 3.59 1.12 3.94
C LEU A 83 4.73 2.15 3.85
N GLU A 84 4.44 3.26 3.21
CA GLU A 84 5.29 4.45 3.18
C GLU A 84 4.68 5.55 4.06
N ILE A 85 5.50 6.22 4.84
CA ILE A 85 5.14 7.48 5.50
C ILE A 85 6.21 8.50 5.15
N ALA A 86 5.82 9.56 4.43
CA ALA A 86 6.65 10.69 4.12
C ALA A 86 6.28 11.92 4.95
N LYS A 87 7.30 12.67 5.42
CA LYS A 87 7.15 13.93 6.17
C LYS A 87 8.02 15.00 5.53
N LEU A 88 7.43 16.16 5.29
CA LEU A 88 8.14 17.37 4.89
C LEU A 88 8.06 18.40 6.02
N GLY A 89 9.13 19.16 6.23
CA GLY A 89 9.28 20.09 7.33
C GLY A 89 8.18 21.15 7.46
N ASN A 90 7.54 21.51 6.34
CA ASN A 90 6.39 22.43 6.28
C ASN A 90 5.06 21.81 6.78
N GLY A 91 5.10 20.61 7.34
CA GLY A 91 3.93 19.91 7.88
C GLY A 91 3.15 19.06 6.87
N LEU A 92 3.61 18.95 5.60
CA LEU A 92 3.04 18.00 4.65
C LEU A 92 3.42 16.57 5.05
N GLN A 93 2.43 15.68 5.10
CA GLN A 93 2.61 14.26 5.40
C GLN A 93 1.85 13.44 4.37
N ILE A 94 2.45 12.35 3.94
CA ILE A 94 1.84 11.41 3.01
C ILE A 94 1.91 10.02 3.65
N LEU A 95 0.79 9.32 3.68
CA LEU A 95 0.75 7.89 3.91
C LEU A 95 0.36 7.23 2.60
N HIS A 96 1.19 6.31 2.12
CA HIS A 96 0.89 5.44 1.00
C HIS A 96 0.99 4.00 1.46
N CYS A 97 -0.06 3.21 1.25
CA CYS A 97 -0.06 1.80 1.57
C CYS A 97 -0.61 1.00 0.40
N VAL A 98 0.14 -0.01 -0.06
CA VAL A 98 -0.29 -0.90 -1.11
C VAL A 98 0.08 -2.35 -0.78
N TRP A 99 -0.87 -3.27 -0.99
CA TRP A 99 -0.66 -4.71 -0.85
C TRP A 99 -0.85 -5.36 -2.21
N PHE A 100 0.23 -5.85 -2.80
CA PHE A 100 0.20 -6.55 -4.07
C PHE A 100 0.04 -8.06 -3.85
N PRO A 101 -1.04 -8.69 -4.33
CA PRO A 101 -1.22 -10.12 -4.19
C PRO A 101 -0.20 -10.90 -5.05
N ASP A 102 0.08 -12.14 -4.65
CA ASP A 102 0.70 -13.13 -5.54
C ASP A 102 -0.35 -13.50 -6.61
N PRO A 103 -0.04 -13.39 -7.92
CA PRO A 103 -1.03 -13.65 -8.99
C PRO A 103 -1.67 -15.04 -8.96
N ARG A 104 -1.07 -16.00 -8.25
CA ARG A 104 -1.67 -17.33 -8.06
C ARG A 104 -2.93 -17.30 -7.19
N PHE A 105 -3.12 -16.26 -6.41
CA PHE A 105 -4.29 -16.12 -5.55
C PHE A 105 -5.28 -15.13 -6.15
N ASP A 106 -6.56 -15.47 -6.07
CA ASP A 106 -7.64 -14.59 -6.53
C ASP A 106 -7.93 -13.54 -5.46
N LEU A 107 -7.06 -12.55 -5.38
CA LEU A 107 -7.09 -11.45 -4.42
C LEU A 107 -6.91 -10.10 -5.14
N PRO A 108 -7.57 -9.03 -4.68
CA PRO A 108 -7.39 -7.68 -5.20
C PRO A 108 -6.10 -7.04 -4.66
N ILE A 109 -5.72 -5.93 -5.28
CA ILE A 109 -4.72 -5.01 -4.72
C ILE A 109 -5.43 -4.12 -3.69
N PHE A 110 -4.95 -4.10 -2.44
CA PHE A 110 -5.36 -3.06 -1.50
C PHE A 110 -4.51 -1.82 -1.74
N GLY A 111 -5.16 -0.66 -1.82
CA GLY A 111 -4.50 0.64 -1.90
C GLY A 111 -5.15 1.64 -0.96
N ALA A 112 -4.33 2.40 -0.22
CA ALA A 112 -4.80 3.54 0.57
C ALA A 112 -3.75 4.65 0.60
N ASP A 113 -4.19 5.88 0.33
CA ASP A 113 -3.35 7.07 0.34
C ASP A 113 -4.00 8.20 1.14
N ILE A 114 -3.18 8.89 1.92
CA ILE A 114 -3.57 10.09 2.66
C ILE A 114 -2.56 11.20 2.36
N VAL A 115 -3.09 12.39 2.12
CA VAL A 115 -2.30 13.62 2.04
C VAL A 115 -2.78 14.56 3.14
N ALA A 116 -1.98 14.72 4.17
CA ALA A 116 -2.20 15.62 5.29
C ALA A 116 -1.30 16.85 5.16
N GLY A 117 -1.82 18.02 5.49
CA GLY A 117 -1.08 19.28 5.54
C GLY A 117 -1.43 20.07 6.79
N PRO A 118 -0.85 21.27 6.98
CA PRO A 118 -1.14 22.13 8.13
C PRO A 118 -2.63 22.49 8.29
N ALA A 119 -3.38 22.46 7.17
CA ALA A 119 -4.82 22.78 7.15
C ALA A 119 -5.71 21.53 7.28
N GLY A 120 -5.16 20.36 7.61
CA GLY A 120 -5.86 19.08 7.71
C GLY A 120 -5.68 18.18 6.47
N ILE A 121 -6.54 17.18 6.35
CA ILE A 121 -6.47 16.19 5.26
C ILE A 121 -6.99 16.80 3.95
N SER A 122 -6.17 16.79 2.92
CA SER A 122 -6.53 17.29 1.59
C SER A 122 -7.04 16.20 0.65
N ALA A 123 -6.66 14.95 0.89
CA ALA A 123 -7.10 13.78 0.13
C ALA A 123 -6.98 12.52 0.98
N ALA A 124 -7.97 11.64 0.88
CA ALA A 124 -7.98 10.32 1.48
C ALA A 124 -8.66 9.35 0.50
N ILE A 125 -7.97 8.27 0.13
CA ILE A 125 -8.48 7.25 -0.77
C ILE A 125 -8.22 5.86 -0.20
N VAL A 126 -9.18 4.94 -0.38
CA VAL A 126 -9.00 3.51 -0.15
C VAL A 126 -9.76 2.72 -1.20
N ASP A 127 -9.18 1.61 -1.65
CA ASP A 127 -9.79 0.70 -2.60
C ASP A 127 -9.27 -0.74 -2.44
N LEU A 128 -10.10 -1.70 -2.87
CA LEU A 128 -9.70 -3.04 -3.25
C LEU A 128 -9.78 -3.12 -4.78
N SER A 129 -8.66 -2.84 -5.45
CA SER A 129 -8.61 -2.78 -6.92
C SER A 129 -8.53 -4.18 -7.53
N PRO A 130 -9.37 -4.52 -8.53
CA PRO A 130 -9.35 -5.84 -9.15
C PRO A 130 -8.05 -6.09 -9.91
N THR A 131 -7.56 -7.34 -9.85
CA THR A 131 -6.43 -7.82 -10.67
C THR A 131 -6.90 -8.53 -11.95
N SER A 132 -8.21 -8.65 -12.14
CA SER A 132 -8.86 -9.19 -13.33
C SER A 132 -9.95 -8.23 -13.80
N SER A 133 -10.94 -8.68 -14.56
CA SER A 133 -12.04 -7.84 -15.07
C SER A 133 -12.94 -7.29 -13.97
N GLN A 134 -13.01 -7.97 -12.82
CA GLN A 134 -13.82 -7.58 -11.65
C GLN A 134 -13.18 -8.10 -10.36
N LEU A 135 -13.69 -7.64 -9.22
CA LEU A 135 -13.36 -8.21 -7.92
C LEU A 135 -13.81 -9.66 -7.83
N PRO A 136 -13.10 -10.53 -7.08
CA PRO A 136 -13.59 -11.85 -6.73
C PRO A 136 -14.95 -11.78 -6.04
N ASP A 137 -15.89 -12.68 -6.41
CA ASP A 137 -17.27 -12.64 -5.88
C ASP A 137 -17.34 -12.58 -4.35
N PRO A 138 -16.56 -13.38 -3.56
CA PRO A 138 -16.61 -13.28 -2.10
C PRO A 138 -16.19 -11.92 -1.56
N ILE A 139 -15.28 -11.22 -2.24
CA ILE A 139 -14.84 -9.89 -1.84
C ILE A 139 -15.91 -8.86 -2.21
N LEU A 140 -16.45 -8.93 -3.41
CA LEU A 140 -17.49 -8.03 -3.88
C LEU A 140 -18.73 -8.11 -2.98
N GLU A 141 -19.22 -9.31 -2.68
CA GLU A 141 -20.37 -9.54 -1.80
C GLU A 141 -20.16 -8.95 -0.39
N ASN A 142 -18.97 -9.16 0.19
CA ASN A 142 -18.64 -8.59 1.50
C ASN A 142 -18.50 -7.07 1.47
N LEU A 143 -17.95 -6.49 0.39
CA LEU A 143 -17.88 -5.03 0.24
C LEU A 143 -19.26 -4.41 0.01
N GLU A 144 -20.18 -5.12 -0.66
CA GLU A 144 -21.56 -4.68 -0.83
C GLU A 144 -22.35 -4.64 0.48
N ALA A 145 -21.97 -5.46 1.45
CA ALA A 145 -22.55 -5.46 2.78
C ALA A 145 -22.04 -4.31 3.66
N ILE A 146 -20.96 -3.62 3.26
CA ILE A 146 -20.44 -2.46 3.98
C ILE A 146 -21.22 -1.22 3.59
N GLU A 147 -21.84 -0.57 4.57
CA GLU A 147 -22.44 0.74 4.38
C GLU A 147 -21.35 1.82 4.43
N ILE A 148 -20.97 2.35 3.25
CA ILE A 148 -20.02 3.46 3.18
C ILE A 148 -20.73 4.74 3.63
N PRO A 149 -20.19 5.47 4.65
CA PRO A 149 -20.79 6.70 5.13
C PRO A 149 -20.93 7.76 4.01
N ALA A 150 -21.92 8.61 4.12
CA ALA A 150 -22.05 9.78 3.24
C ALA A 150 -21.04 10.85 3.67
N PHE A 151 -19.99 11.03 2.90
CA PHE A 151 -19.00 12.08 3.11
C PHE A 151 -19.40 13.39 2.40
N ARG A 152 -19.10 14.53 3.00
CA ARG A 152 -19.46 15.85 2.46
C ARG A 152 -18.71 16.17 1.15
N GLN A 153 -17.45 15.74 1.04
CA GLN A 153 -16.60 16.06 -0.08
C GLN A 153 -16.05 14.78 -0.73
N VAL A 154 -16.85 14.19 -1.62
CA VAL A 154 -16.39 13.11 -2.51
C VAL A 154 -15.57 13.73 -3.65
N ARG A 155 -14.49 13.06 -4.05
CA ARG A 155 -13.56 13.52 -5.09
C ARG A 155 -13.68 12.67 -6.34
N ASP A 156 -13.46 13.29 -7.48
CA ASP A 156 -13.37 12.59 -8.75
C ASP A 156 -12.05 11.85 -8.89
N LEU A 157 -12.11 10.66 -9.47
CA LEU A 157 -10.94 9.89 -9.85
C LEU A 157 -10.22 10.55 -11.03
N PRO A 158 -8.88 10.44 -11.10
CA PRO A 158 -8.15 10.89 -12.27
C PRO A 158 -8.53 10.06 -13.51
N GLY A 159 -8.28 10.61 -14.71
CA GLY A 159 -8.65 9.95 -15.97
C GLY A 159 -7.99 8.56 -16.19
N TRP A 160 -6.89 8.27 -15.49
CA TRP A 160 -6.26 6.94 -15.45
C TRP A 160 -6.83 6.02 -14.37
N GLY A 161 -7.78 6.49 -13.57
CA GLY A 161 -8.37 5.77 -12.42
C GLY A 161 -9.28 4.59 -12.77
N THR A 162 -9.23 4.09 -14.00
CA THR A 162 -9.97 2.89 -14.46
C THR A 162 -9.52 1.59 -13.81
N ILE A 163 -8.43 1.64 -13.04
CA ILE A 163 -7.91 0.51 -12.25
C ILE A 163 -8.62 0.31 -10.92
N PHE A 164 -9.35 1.31 -10.42
CA PHE A 164 -10.08 1.23 -9.17
C PHE A 164 -11.39 0.48 -9.32
N SER A 165 -11.84 -0.11 -8.21
CA SER A 165 -13.14 -0.80 -8.15
C SER A 165 -14.31 0.21 -8.14
N SER A 166 -15.52 -0.31 -8.32
CA SER A 166 -16.75 0.48 -8.13
C SER A 166 -17.02 0.84 -6.66
N LYS A 167 -16.22 0.31 -5.72
CA LYS A 167 -16.32 0.53 -4.27
C LYS A 167 -15.23 1.45 -3.74
N VAL A 168 -14.47 2.11 -4.63
CA VAL A 168 -13.44 3.06 -4.21
C VAL A 168 -14.04 4.19 -3.38
N CYS A 169 -13.43 4.47 -2.22
CA CYS A 169 -13.78 5.62 -1.40
C CYS A 169 -12.68 6.67 -1.57
N PHE A 170 -12.99 7.77 -2.27
CA PHE A 170 -12.07 8.89 -2.49
C PHE A 170 -12.72 10.19 -2.05
N ILE A 171 -12.16 10.79 -0.98
CA ILE A 171 -12.78 11.92 -0.29
C ILE A 171 -11.74 12.98 0.12
N ARG A 172 -12.25 14.10 0.54
CA ARG A 172 -11.57 15.05 1.43
C ARG A 172 -12.39 15.12 2.72
N PRO A 173 -11.94 14.48 3.81
CA PRO A 173 -12.72 14.46 5.05
C PRO A 173 -12.83 15.88 5.64
N ASP A 174 -14.00 16.20 6.16
CA ASP A 174 -14.32 17.48 6.79
C ASP A 174 -14.34 17.32 8.32
N GLY A 175 -13.15 17.39 8.92
CA GLY A 175 -12.96 17.30 10.37
C GLY A 175 -12.85 15.88 10.91
N VAL A 176 -12.66 15.80 12.21
CA VAL A 176 -12.31 14.55 12.92
C VAL A 176 -13.37 13.46 12.77
N GLU A 177 -14.65 13.82 12.74
CA GLU A 177 -15.74 12.84 12.60
C GLU A 177 -15.63 12.07 11.24
N GLU A 178 -15.39 12.78 10.14
CA GLU A 178 -15.22 12.14 8.84
C GLU A 178 -13.87 11.41 8.72
N GLU A 179 -12.83 11.88 9.43
CA GLU A 179 -11.55 11.17 9.53
C GLU A 179 -11.71 9.82 10.25
N ASP A 180 -12.47 9.77 11.34
CA ASP A 180 -12.79 8.54 12.08
C ASP A 180 -13.64 7.58 11.23
N LEU A 181 -14.64 8.11 10.52
CA LEU A 181 -15.45 7.33 9.57
C LEU A 181 -14.60 6.74 8.44
N PHE A 182 -13.67 7.52 7.89
CA PHE A 182 -12.76 7.02 6.86
C PHE A 182 -11.84 5.91 7.40
N ASN A 183 -11.29 6.07 8.61
CA ASN A 183 -10.51 5.00 9.24
C ASN A 183 -11.34 3.73 9.45
N GLN A 184 -12.64 3.85 9.76
CA GLN A 184 -13.54 2.69 9.85
C GLN A 184 -13.70 2.00 8.49
N VAL A 185 -13.92 2.75 7.40
CA VAL A 185 -14.00 2.19 6.04
C VAL A 185 -12.72 1.44 5.68
N VAL A 186 -11.54 2.01 5.97
CA VAL A 186 -10.25 1.32 5.76
C VAL A 186 -10.16 0.03 6.57
N SER A 187 -10.59 0.06 7.83
CA SER A 187 -10.60 -1.11 8.72
C SER A 187 -11.50 -2.22 8.19
N ASP A 188 -12.69 -1.86 7.69
CA ASP A 188 -13.65 -2.82 7.13
C ASP A 188 -13.12 -3.44 5.83
N TYR A 189 -12.49 -2.67 4.95
CA TYR A 189 -11.85 -3.16 3.73
C TYR A 189 -10.71 -4.13 4.05
N LEU A 190 -9.87 -3.78 5.02
CA LEU A 190 -8.78 -4.66 5.48
C LEU A 190 -9.31 -5.93 6.13
N LYS A 191 -10.44 -5.85 6.83
CA LYS A 191 -11.09 -7.03 7.42
C LYS A 191 -11.58 -7.98 6.33
N VAL A 192 -12.32 -7.48 5.33
CA VAL A 192 -12.79 -8.28 4.18
C VAL A 192 -11.61 -8.94 3.49
N LEU A 193 -10.56 -8.17 3.19
CA LEU A 193 -9.37 -8.68 2.53
C LEU A 193 -8.67 -9.78 3.36
N SER A 194 -8.50 -9.57 4.65
CA SER A 194 -7.83 -10.53 5.54
C SER A 194 -8.62 -11.83 5.67
N ASP A 195 -9.95 -11.74 5.81
CA ASP A 195 -10.84 -12.90 5.93
C ASP A 195 -10.81 -13.74 4.63
N CYS A 196 -10.83 -13.08 3.46
CA CYS A 196 -10.72 -13.75 2.17
C CYS A 196 -9.31 -14.34 1.93
N THR A 197 -8.26 -13.65 2.36
CA THR A 197 -6.86 -14.13 2.25
C THR A 197 -6.65 -15.43 3.01
N ALA A 198 -7.23 -15.54 4.19
CA ALA A 198 -7.12 -16.76 5.02
C ALA A 198 -7.71 -18.00 4.32
N GLN A 199 -8.72 -17.82 3.47
CA GLN A 199 -9.42 -18.88 2.75
C GLN A 199 -8.90 -19.08 1.32
N ALA A 200 -8.13 -18.14 0.76
CA ALA A 200 -7.67 -18.17 -0.62
C ALA A 200 -6.73 -19.37 -0.88
N ILE A 201 -6.97 -20.04 -2.00
CA ILE A 201 -6.18 -21.20 -2.45
C ILE A 201 -5.37 -20.79 -3.68
N PRO A 202 -4.07 -21.09 -3.73
CA PRO A 202 -3.25 -20.74 -4.88
C PRO A 202 -3.60 -21.64 -6.08
N GLU A 203 -3.70 -21.03 -7.25
CA GLU A 203 -3.81 -21.72 -8.52
C GLU A 203 -2.43 -22.06 -9.13
N SER A 204 -2.42 -22.89 -10.18
CA SER A 204 -1.20 -23.16 -10.94
C SER A 204 -0.62 -21.87 -11.53
N ARG A 205 0.70 -21.78 -11.57
CA ARG A 205 1.41 -20.67 -12.25
C ARG A 205 1.03 -20.54 -13.72
N THR A 206 0.68 -21.66 -14.38
CA THR A 206 0.30 -21.72 -15.80
C THR A 206 -1.21 -21.59 -16.01
N ALA A 207 -2.02 -21.42 -14.97
CA ALA A 207 -3.46 -21.21 -15.13
C ALA A 207 -3.73 -19.88 -15.86
N VAL A 208 -4.71 -19.89 -16.74
CA VAL A 208 -5.12 -18.68 -17.50
C VAL A 208 -5.53 -17.55 -16.54
N SER A 209 -6.24 -17.87 -15.47
CA SER A 209 -6.61 -16.93 -14.40
C SER A 209 -5.39 -16.30 -13.72
N THR A 210 -4.36 -17.07 -13.42
CA THR A 210 -3.09 -16.57 -12.84
C THR A 210 -2.40 -15.60 -13.81
N ILE A 211 -2.36 -15.93 -15.10
CA ILE A 211 -1.77 -15.06 -16.13
C ILE A 211 -2.56 -13.76 -16.26
N ASN A 212 -3.89 -13.84 -16.28
CA ASN A 212 -4.74 -12.65 -16.35
C ASN A 212 -4.53 -11.73 -15.14
N ARG A 213 -4.43 -12.29 -13.92
CA ARG A 213 -4.15 -11.50 -12.70
C ARG A 213 -2.76 -10.88 -12.71
N TYR A 214 -1.77 -11.57 -13.25
CA TYR A 214 -0.43 -11.02 -13.48
C TYR A 214 -0.47 -9.81 -14.43
N GLU A 215 -1.14 -9.94 -15.56
CA GLU A 215 -1.33 -8.85 -16.53
C GLU A 215 -2.12 -7.68 -15.93
N GLY A 216 -3.13 -7.96 -15.12
CA GLY A 216 -3.90 -6.95 -14.39
C GLY A 216 -3.03 -6.16 -13.41
N GLN A 217 -2.13 -6.82 -12.66
CA GLN A 217 -1.18 -6.12 -11.79
C GLN A 217 -0.17 -5.29 -12.60
N LEU A 218 0.32 -5.78 -13.73
CA LEU A 218 1.17 -4.99 -14.63
C LEU A 218 0.45 -3.72 -15.08
N ASN A 219 -0.80 -3.85 -15.51
CA ASN A 219 -1.62 -2.70 -15.89
C ASN A 219 -1.81 -1.72 -14.72
N TYR A 220 -2.12 -2.23 -13.52
CA TYR A 220 -2.24 -1.40 -12.32
C TYR A 220 -0.97 -0.58 -12.08
N CYS A 221 0.20 -1.22 -12.05
CA CYS A 221 1.47 -0.54 -11.88
C CYS A 221 1.73 0.50 -12.98
N LEU A 222 1.43 0.15 -14.24
CA LEU A 222 1.59 1.05 -15.38
C LEU A 222 0.69 2.30 -15.26
N GLN A 223 -0.57 2.14 -14.84
CA GLN A 223 -1.47 3.29 -14.66
C GLN A 223 -1.05 4.15 -13.47
N GLN A 224 -0.64 3.55 -12.35
CA GLN A 224 -0.13 4.30 -11.18
C GLN A 224 1.12 5.14 -11.53
N LYS A 225 2.02 4.60 -12.35
CA LYS A 225 3.22 5.33 -12.84
C LYS A 225 2.88 6.55 -13.70
N ARG A 226 1.64 6.70 -14.19
CA ARG A 226 1.15 7.91 -14.87
C ARG A 226 0.84 9.06 -13.91
N ASN A 227 0.87 8.82 -12.61
CA ASN A 227 0.75 9.87 -11.62
C ASN A 227 2.04 10.71 -11.57
N ASP A 228 2.07 11.75 -12.39
CA ASP A 228 3.23 12.65 -12.51
C ASP A 228 3.48 13.53 -11.26
N LYS A 229 2.49 13.65 -10.37
CA LYS A 229 2.64 14.44 -9.13
C LYS A 229 3.68 13.83 -8.20
N THR A 230 3.59 12.53 -7.93
CA THR A 230 4.59 11.82 -7.10
C THR A 230 5.97 11.92 -7.73
N ARG A 231 6.07 11.65 -9.04
CA ARG A 231 7.32 11.74 -9.78
C ARG A 231 7.97 13.12 -9.64
N ARG A 232 7.24 14.20 -9.90
CA ARG A 232 7.78 15.57 -9.80
C ARG A 232 8.29 15.93 -8.42
N VAL A 233 7.61 15.48 -7.36
CA VAL A 233 8.07 15.70 -5.98
C VAL A 233 9.40 14.98 -5.73
N LEU A 234 9.52 13.73 -6.15
CA LEU A 234 10.73 12.93 -6.00
C LEU A 234 11.90 13.47 -6.84
N GLU A 235 11.66 13.83 -8.11
CA GLU A 235 12.66 14.44 -9.00
C GLU A 235 13.19 15.77 -8.44
N LYS A 236 12.32 16.56 -7.81
CA LYS A 236 12.70 17.82 -7.21
C LYS A 236 13.50 17.64 -5.91
N ALA A 237 13.15 16.61 -5.11
CA ALA A 237 13.81 16.34 -3.83
C ALA A 237 15.15 15.62 -3.98
N PHE A 238 15.30 14.84 -5.07
CA PHE A 238 16.49 14.01 -5.31
C PHE A 238 17.03 14.28 -6.73
N ASP A 239 16.67 13.46 -7.70
CA ASP A 239 16.93 13.62 -9.12
C ASP A 239 16.02 12.64 -9.92
N PRO A 240 15.95 12.77 -11.27
CA PRO A 240 15.11 11.90 -12.10
C PRO A 240 15.49 10.42 -12.03
N GLU A 241 16.79 10.07 -11.98
CA GLU A 241 17.26 8.68 -11.94
C GLU A 241 16.88 8.03 -10.61
N TRP A 242 17.05 8.75 -9.51
CA TRP A 242 16.63 8.29 -8.19
C TRP A 242 15.11 8.13 -8.09
N ALA A 243 14.34 9.10 -8.63
CA ALA A 243 12.88 9.03 -8.66
C ALA A 243 12.37 7.83 -9.44
N ASP A 244 12.94 7.55 -10.62
CA ASP A 244 12.64 6.37 -11.43
C ASP A 244 12.94 5.08 -10.65
N ARG A 245 14.12 4.99 -10.04
CA ARG A 245 14.53 3.84 -9.25
C ARG A 245 13.57 3.59 -8.08
N TYR A 246 13.16 4.63 -7.37
CA TYR A 246 12.21 4.52 -6.24
C TYR A 246 10.84 4.04 -6.70
N ILE A 247 10.31 4.62 -7.77
CA ILE A 247 9.00 4.25 -8.33
C ILE A 247 9.02 2.81 -8.87
N GLU A 248 10.08 2.43 -9.61
CA GLU A 248 10.17 1.13 -10.29
C GLU A 248 10.52 -0.03 -9.35
N LEU A 249 11.31 0.20 -8.31
CA LEU A 249 11.75 -0.86 -7.41
C LEU A 249 10.93 -0.95 -6.13
N LEU A 250 10.27 0.14 -5.72
CA LEU A 250 9.63 0.17 -4.42
C LEU A 250 8.13 0.42 -4.49
N LEU A 251 7.69 1.50 -5.14
CA LEU A 251 6.27 1.85 -5.16
C LEU A 251 5.46 0.88 -6.04
N PHE A 252 5.84 0.76 -7.32
CA PHE A 252 5.07 0.05 -8.35
C PHE A 252 5.95 -0.91 -9.15
N ASP A 253 6.71 -1.76 -8.44
CA ASP A 253 7.50 -2.83 -9.04
C ASP A 253 6.61 -3.83 -9.77
N ASN A 254 7.09 -4.30 -10.91
CA ASN A 254 6.37 -5.31 -11.66
C ASN A 254 6.31 -6.63 -10.88
N PRO A 255 5.16 -7.34 -10.89
CA PRO A 255 5.09 -8.66 -10.31
C PRO A 255 6.08 -9.60 -11.03
N PRO A 256 6.67 -10.57 -10.32
CA PRO A 256 7.45 -11.62 -10.98
C PRO A 256 6.55 -12.44 -11.91
N THR A 257 7.08 -12.85 -13.04
CA THR A 257 6.36 -13.77 -13.96
C THR A 257 5.95 -15.03 -13.21
N PRO A 258 4.72 -15.48 -13.37
CA PRO A 258 4.21 -16.69 -12.69
C PRO A 258 4.99 -17.96 -12.99
#